data_ecb7e2faf54fe43855b0211728c7c23f
#
_entry.id   ecb7e2faf54fe43855b0211728c7c23f
#
_cell.length_a   1.000
_cell.length_b   1.000
_cell.length_c   1.000
_cell.angle_alpha   90.00
_cell.angle_beta   90.00
_cell.angle_gamma   90.00
#
_symmetry.space_group_name_H-M   'P 1'
#
loop_
_entity.id
_entity.type
_entity.pdbx_description
1 polymer ?
#
loop_
_entity_poly.entity_id
_entity_poly.type
_entity_poly.pdbx_seq_one_letter_code
_entity_poly.pdbx_strand_id
1 'polypeptide(L)'
;MLDRLSDELAWSILEPLSDSQRTRLAAAMTEVERLLMASLVELRDCHPGEPAARACLRAYTRELAQRFEDGFDPGVGDDDLVPPTGLFLVATLSGEPVGCGGLRLVPGEPAEIKRVWVSPSVRGLGLGRRIVRELERRAADAGADLVRLDTNDSLTEAIQLYRSSGYHEIPAYNDNPYARHWFAKPLIKDDASGR
;
A
#
# COMPACT_ATOMS: atom_id res chain seq x y z
N MET A 1 14.27 37.24 10.83
CA MET A 1 14.70 37.27 12.25
C MET A 1 14.56 35.88 12.90
N LEU A 2 13.49 35.14 12.68
CA LEU A 2 13.31 33.77 13.16
C LEU A 2 14.32 32.77 12.55
N ASP A 3 14.64 32.88 11.26
CA ASP A 3 15.59 31.98 10.57
C ASP A 3 17.00 32.04 11.16
N ARG A 4 17.51 33.25 11.45
CA ARG A 4 18.85 33.41 12.04
C ARG A 4 18.97 32.78 13.43
N LEU A 5 17.97 32.94 14.29
CA LEU A 5 17.96 32.33 15.61
C LEU A 5 17.85 30.80 15.54
N SER A 6 17.09 30.28 14.59
CA SER A 6 17.02 28.84 14.32
C SER A 6 18.37 28.29 13.83
N ASP A 7 19.04 28.99 12.93
CA ASP A 7 20.35 28.59 12.42
C ASP A 7 21.43 28.61 13.50
N GLU A 8 21.49 29.69 14.31
CA GLU A 8 22.43 29.82 15.43
C GLU A 8 22.21 28.71 16.47
N LEU A 9 20.96 28.38 16.80
CA LEU A 9 20.63 27.29 17.71
C LEU A 9 21.02 25.93 17.11
N ALA A 10 20.71 25.69 15.86
CA ALA A 10 21.10 24.46 15.17
C ALA A 10 22.62 24.27 15.15
N TRP A 11 23.37 25.32 14.83
CA TRP A 11 24.83 25.29 14.86
C TRP A 11 25.39 25.04 16.29
N SER A 12 24.85 25.64 17.30
CA SER A 12 25.28 25.42 18.68
C SER A 12 25.11 23.99 19.16
N ILE A 13 24.10 23.27 18.61
CA ILE A 13 23.85 21.85 18.90
C ILE A 13 24.78 20.94 18.08
N LEU A 14 25.05 21.31 16.82
CA LEU A 14 25.81 20.49 15.89
C LEU A 14 27.34 20.64 16.03
N GLU A 15 27.82 21.81 16.42
CA GLU A 15 29.25 22.13 16.53
C GLU A 15 30.01 21.16 17.46
N PRO A 16 29.50 20.80 18.66
CA PRO A 16 30.19 19.88 19.57
C PRO A 16 30.21 18.43 19.11
N LEU A 17 29.44 18.06 18.06
CA LEU A 17 29.33 16.69 17.60
C LEU A 17 30.47 16.33 16.64
N SER A 18 31.02 15.12 16.81
CA SER A 18 31.92 14.53 15.79
C SER A 18 31.17 14.23 14.49
N ASP A 19 31.89 14.06 13.38
CA ASP A 19 31.28 13.75 12.07
C ASP A 19 30.45 12.48 12.11
N SER A 20 30.89 11.45 12.84
CA SER A 20 30.12 10.23 13.07
C SER A 20 28.81 10.48 13.80
N GLN A 21 28.82 11.36 14.82
CA GLN A 21 27.61 11.73 15.55
C GLN A 21 26.64 12.55 14.70
N ARG A 22 27.15 13.48 13.88
CA ARG A 22 26.34 14.25 12.93
C ARG A 22 25.68 13.35 11.90
N THR A 23 26.40 12.37 11.35
CA THR A 23 25.84 11.38 10.39
C THR A 23 24.73 10.58 11.04
N ARG A 24 24.93 10.10 12.28
CA ARG A 24 23.91 9.36 13.03
C ARG A 24 22.69 10.23 13.34
N LEU A 25 22.88 11.49 13.72
CA LEU A 25 21.80 12.42 13.96
C LEU A 25 20.98 12.68 12.71
N ALA A 26 21.65 12.94 11.57
CA ALA A 26 20.98 13.12 10.28
C ALA A 26 20.14 11.90 9.90
N ALA A 27 20.67 10.69 10.06
CA ALA A 27 19.93 9.46 9.82
C ALA A 27 18.70 9.31 10.73
N ALA A 28 18.85 9.65 12.02
CA ALA A 28 17.75 9.62 12.98
C ALA A 28 16.66 10.67 12.63
N MET A 29 17.04 11.86 12.21
CA MET A 29 16.09 12.91 11.77
C MET A 29 15.35 12.50 10.51
N THR A 30 16.02 11.87 9.55
CA THR A 30 15.37 11.29 8.36
C THR A 30 14.32 10.25 8.74
N GLU A 31 14.62 9.40 9.72
CA GLU A 31 13.64 8.40 10.21
C GLU A 31 12.46 9.06 10.93
N VAL A 32 12.71 10.07 11.75
CA VAL A 32 11.64 10.87 12.40
C VAL A 32 10.75 11.52 11.34
N GLU A 33 11.33 12.17 10.32
CA GLU A 33 10.59 12.75 9.21
C GLU A 33 9.72 11.72 8.50
N ARG A 34 10.27 10.54 8.18
CA ARG A 34 9.54 9.44 7.55
C ARG A 34 8.34 8.98 8.39
N LEU A 35 8.51 8.82 9.70
CA LEU A 35 7.43 8.41 10.61
C LEU A 35 6.33 9.49 10.69
N LEU A 36 6.72 10.76 10.74
CA LEU A 36 5.77 11.88 10.73
C LEU A 36 5.00 11.93 9.39
N MET A 37 5.69 11.77 8.26
CA MET A 37 5.05 11.71 6.94
C MET A 37 4.07 10.53 6.85
N ALA A 38 4.44 9.37 7.38
CA ALA A 38 3.54 8.21 7.40
C ALA A 38 2.25 8.48 8.21
N SER A 39 2.30 9.29 9.27
CA SER A 39 1.14 9.66 10.08
C SER A 39 0.17 10.61 9.37
N LEU A 40 0.66 11.38 8.41
CA LEU A 40 -0.14 12.34 7.62
C LEU A 40 -0.86 11.70 6.43
N VAL A 41 -0.57 10.42 6.14
CA VAL A 41 -1.26 9.72 5.05
C VAL A 41 -2.68 9.37 5.48
N GLU A 42 -3.65 9.78 4.67
CA GLU A 42 -5.05 9.44 4.83
C GLU A 42 -5.46 8.33 3.85
N LEU A 43 -6.26 7.36 4.33
CA LEU A 43 -6.90 6.34 3.50
C LEU A 43 -8.39 6.64 3.42
N ARG A 44 -8.93 6.69 2.21
CA ARG A 44 -10.36 6.88 1.99
C ARG A 44 -10.90 5.98 0.91
N ASP A 45 -12.18 5.68 1.00
CA ASP A 45 -12.94 5.07 -0.09
C ASP A 45 -12.99 6.05 -1.27
N CYS A 46 -12.82 5.51 -2.48
CA CYS A 46 -12.76 6.32 -3.69
C CYS A 46 -13.34 5.52 -4.85
N HIS A 47 -14.22 6.10 -5.63
CA HIS A 47 -14.68 5.43 -6.83
C HIS A 47 -13.53 5.34 -7.86
N PRO A 48 -13.28 4.20 -8.54
CA PRO A 48 -12.20 4.06 -9.53
C PRO A 48 -12.22 5.13 -10.62
N GLY A 49 -13.39 5.68 -10.92
CA GLY A 49 -13.59 6.76 -11.87
C GLY A 49 -13.16 8.17 -11.37
N GLU A 50 -12.90 8.36 -10.09
CA GLU A 50 -12.47 9.66 -9.55
C GLU A 50 -11.05 10.02 -10.01
N PRO A 51 -10.72 11.32 -10.12
CA PRO A 51 -9.41 11.77 -10.58
C PRO A 51 -8.23 11.18 -9.79
N ALA A 52 -8.35 11.09 -8.46
CA ALA A 52 -7.32 10.54 -7.59
C ALA A 52 -7.10 9.04 -7.82
N ALA A 53 -8.18 8.26 -7.92
CA ALA A 53 -8.10 6.82 -8.23
C ALA A 53 -7.49 6.58 -9.61
N ARG A 54 -7.96 7.33 -10.63
CA ARG A 54 -7.39 7.26 -11.99
C ARG A 54 -5.91 7.61 -12.03
N ALA A 55 -5.45 8.56 -11.21
CA ALA A 55 -4.04 8.91 -11.13
C ALA A 55 -3.21 7.73 -10.61
N CYS A 56 -3.66 7.09 -9.52
CA CYS A 56 -3.02 5.89 -8.98
C CYS A 56 -3.04 4.72 -9.98
N LEU A 57 -4.19 4.43 -10.60
CA LEU A 57 -4.32 3.34 -11.56
C LEU A 57 -3.42 3.53 -12.79
N ARG A 58 -3.33 4.75 -13.33
CA ARG A 58 -2.39 5.06 -14.41
C ARG A 58 -0.93 4.88 -13.99
N ALA A 59 -0.57 5.28 -12.77
CA ALA A 59 0.78 5.11 -12.26
C ALA A 59 1.12 3.63 -12.04
N TYR A 60 0.19 2.86 -11.48
CA TYR A 60 0.25 1.41 -11.35
C TYR A 60 0.47 0.73 -12.72
N THR A 61 -0.39 0.99 -13.70
CA THR A 61 -0.28 0.41 -15.04
C THR A 61 1.05 0.75 -15.71
N ARG A 62 1.49 2.01 -15.60
CA ARG A 62 2.78 2.44 -16.15
C ARG A 62 3.95 1.71 -15.50
N GLU A 63 3.93 1.53 -14.20
CA GLU A 63 5.00 0.81 -13.49
C GLU A 63 5.05 -0.66 -13.90
N LEU A 64 3.89 -1.34 -13.99
CA LEU A 64 3.84 -2.72 -14.43
C LEU A 64 4.30 -2.90 -15.88
N ALA A 65 3.90 -2.00 -16.78
CA ALA A 65 4.34 -2.00 -18.16
C ALA A 65 5.87 -1.82 -18.31
N GLN A 66 6.52 -1.17 -17.35
CA GLN A 66 7.99 -1.01 -17.32
C GLN A 66 8.70 -2.22 -16.71
N ARG A 67 8.04 -2.97 -15.83
CA ARG A 67 8.63 -4.10 -15.11
C ARG A 67 8.42 -5.43 -15.81
N PHE A 68 7.36 -5.57 -16.59
CA PHE A 68 7.04 -6.83 -17.28
C PHE A 68 7.64 -6.82 -18.69
N GLU A 69 8.32 -7.91 -19.05
CA GLU A 69 9.02 -8.05 -20.32
C GLU A 69 8.11 -7.86 -21.53
N ASP A 70 6.88 -8.40 -21.45
CA ASP A 70 5.86 -8.33 -22.50
C ASP A 70 4.92 -7.12 -22.35
N GLY A 71 5.26 -6.15 -21.49
CA GLY A 71 4.37 -5.06 -21.13
C GLY A 71 3.21 -5.49 -20.23
N PHE A 72 2.26 -4.61 -19.99
CA PHE A 72 1.10 -4.87 -19.15
C PHE A 72 -0.15 -4.21 -19.71
N ASP A 73 -1.17 -5.02 -19.95
CA ASP A 73 -2.53 -4.57 -20.25
C ASP A 73 -3.41 -4.84 -19.03
N PRO A 74 -3.96 -3.80 -18.37
CA PRO A 74 -4.82 -3.98 -17.21
C PRO A 74 -6.14 -4.70 -17.51
N GLY A 75 -6.46 -4.95 -18.78
CA GLY A 75 -7.73 -5.53 -19.21
C GLY A 75 -8.90 -4.57 -19.10
N VAL A 76 -10.11 -5.10 -19.15
CA VAL A 76 -11.36 -4.33 -19.11
C VAL A 76 -11.76 -4.06 -17.66
N GLY A 77 -11.79 -2.77 -17.30
CA GLY A 77 -12.55 -2.23 -16.18
C GLY A 77 -12.07 -2.58 -14.76
N ASP A 78 -12.41 -1.70 -13.84
CA ASP A 78 -12.33 -1.89 -12.39
C ASP A 78 -13.76 -1.84 -11.80
N ASP A 79 -14.76 -2.30 -12.58
CA ASP A 79 -16.18 -2.27 -12.22
C ASP A 79 -16.50 -3.23 -11.06
N ASP A 80 -15.66 -4.22 -10.83
CA ASP A 80 -15.73 -5.14 -9.71
C ASP A 80 -15.14 -4.55 -8.40
N LEU A 81 -14.55 -3.34 -8.47
CA LEU A 81 -13.99 -2.59 -7.33
C LEU A 81 -14.91 -1.47 -6.83
N VAL A 82 -16.20 -1.59 -7.08
CA VAL A 82 -17.23 -0.67 -6.58
C VAL A 82 -18.33 -1.42 -5.85
N PRO A 83 -19.02 -0.81 -4.87
CA PRO A 83 -20.15 -1.44 -4.21
C PRO A 83 -21.26 -1.86 -5.20
N PRO A 84 -21.94 -3.02 -4.98
CA PRO A 84 -21.78 -3.93 -3.83
C PRO A 84 -20.69 -4.99 -4.01
N THR A 85 -20.05 -5.09 -5.16
CA THR A 85 -19.13 -6.17 -5.55
C THR A 85 -17.68 -5.92 -5.15
N GLY A 86 -17.38 -4.78 -4.56
CA GLY A 86 -16.05 -4.43 -4.10
C GLY A 86 -15.94 -3.01 -3.58
N LEU A 87 -14.71 -2.58 -3.37
CA LEU A 87 -14.35 -1.22 -3.01
C LEU A 87 -12.95 -0.87 -3.51
N PHE A 88 -12.67 0.41 -3.60
CA PHE A 88 -11.36 0.93 -3.94
C PHE A 88 -10.91 1.97 -2.92
N LEU A 89 -9.67 1.86 -2.45
CA LEU A 89 -9.04 2.79 -1.52
C LEU A 89 -7.99 3.64 -2.22
N VAL A 90 -7.95 4.90 -1.87
CA VAL A 90 -6.85 5.81 -2.23
C VAL A 90 -6.19 6.33 -0.96
N ALA A 91 -4.86 6.28 -0.96
CA ALA A 91 -4.03 6.93 0.04
C ALA A 91 -3.61 8.31 -0.47
N THR A 92 -3.79 9.34 0.35
CA THR A 92 -3.36 10.71 0.04
C THR A 92 -2.40 11.23 1.08
N LEU A 93 -1.42 12.01 0.64
CA LEU A 93 -0.51 12.77 1.49
C LEU A 93 -0.57 14.24 1.07
N SER A 94 -0.98 15.11 1.98
CA SER A 94 -1.21 16.54 1.69
C SER A 94 -2.13 16.77 0.47
N GLY A 95 -3.15 15.91 0.31
CA GLY A 95 -4.10 15.97 -0.80
C GLY A 95 -3.65 15.26 -2.09
N GLU A 96 -2.38 14.91 -2.23
CA GLU A 96 -1.86 14.21 -3.41
C GLU A 96 -2.03 12.69 -3.29
N PRO A 97 -2.51 11.98 -4.33
CA PRO A 97 -2.67 10.54 -4.32
C PRO A 97 -1.31 9.84 -4.39
N VAL A 98 -0.99 9.08 -3.35
CA VAL A 98 0.30 8.41 -3.17
C VAL A 98 0.21 6.88 -3.07
N GLY A 99 -0.98 6.31 -3.13
CA GLY A 99 -1.16 4.87 -3.14
C GLY A 99 -2.61 4.48 -3.34
N CYS A 100 -2.83 3.22 -3.68
CA CYS A 100 -4.17 2.66 -3.83
C CYS A 100 -4.20 1.16 -3.58
N GLY A 101 -5.41 0.63 -3.46
CA GLY A 101 -5.70 -0.79 -3.46
C GLY A 101 -7.18 -1.05 -3.63
N GLY A 102 -7.52 -2.14 -4.29
CA GLY A 102 -8.89 -2.58 -4.52
C GLY A 102 -9.20 -3.88 -3.80
N LEU A 103 -10.46 -4.08 -3.47
CA LEU A 103 -11.00 -5.30 -2.92
C LEU A 103 -12.21 -5.72 -3.74
N ARG A 104 -12.18 -6.93 -4.28
CA ARG A 104 -13.31 -7.59 -4.93
C ARG A 104 -14.01 -8.49 -3.91
N LEU A 105 -15.33 -8.38 -3.87
CA LEU A 105 -16.20 -9.12 -2.95
C LEU A 105 -17.30 -9.80 -3.75
N VAL A 106 -17.19 -11.11 -3.94
CA VAL A 106 -18.22 -11.91 -4.61
C VAL A 106 -18.81 -12.87 -3.58
N PRO A 107 -20.14 -12.87 -3.38
CA PRO A 107 -20.77 -13.78 -2.44
C PRO A 107 -20.39 -15.24 -2.70
N GLY A 108 -19.92 -15.93 -1.66
CA GLY A 108 -19.49 -17.33 -1.75
C GLY A 108 -18.08 -17.56 -2.26
N GLU A 109 -17.35 -16.52 -2.62
CA GLU A 109 -15.94 -16.60 -2.97
C GLU A 109 -15.04 -15.94 -1.91
N PRO A 110 -13.75 -16.32 -1.81
CA PRO A 110 -12.77 -15.55 -1.06
C PRO A 110 -12.69 -14.11 -1.57
N ALA A 111 -12.52 -13.16 -0.65
CA ALA A 111 -12.24 -11.78 -1.03
C ALA A 111 -10.92 -11.67 -1.80
N GLU A 112 -10.83 -10.80 -2.79
CA GLU A 112 -9.64 -10.68 -3.63
C GLU A 112 -9.07 -9.26 -3.60
N ILE A 113 -7.81 -9.13 -3.15
CA ILE A 113 -7.08 -7.86 -3.17
C ILE A 113 -6.47 -7.67 -4.55
N LYS A 114 -6.69 -6.49 -5.12
CA LYS A 114 -6.25 -6.11 -6.47
C LYS A 114 -5.66 -4.70 -6.48
N ARG A 115 -4.86 -4.38 -7.50
CA ARG A 115 -4.40 -3.01 -7.78
C ARG A 115 -3.63 -2.33 -6.63
N VAL A 116 -2.94 -3.08 -5.78
CA VAL A 116 -2.13 -2.48 -4.70
C VAL A 116 -0.92 -1.77 -5.32
N TRP A 117 -0.83 -0.48 -5.05
CA TRP A 117 0.27 0.35 -5.53
C TRP A 117 0.62 1.44 -4.52
N VAL A 118 1.91 1.76 -4.42
CA VAL A 118 2.44 2.83 -3.58
C VAL A 118 3.44 3.63 -4.40
N SER A 119 3.28 4.95 -4.42
CA SER A 119 4.21 5.87 -5.10
C SER A 119 5.65 5.65 -4.62
N PRO A 120 6.63 5.61 -5.53
CA PRO A 120 8.05 5.53 -5.16
C PRO A 120 8.48 6.58 -4.14
N SER A 121 7.88 7.77 -4.16
CA SER A 121 8.20 8.89 -3.25
C SER A 121 7.90 8.61 -1.77
N VAL A 122 7.00 7.65 -1.48
CA VAL A 122 6.57 7.30 -0.11
C VAL A 122 6.78 5.83 0.22
N ARG A 123 7.56 5.10 -0.58
CA ARG A 123 7.93 3.71 -0.27
C ARG A 123 8.81 3.64 0.97
N GLY A 124 8.73 2.53 1.67
CA GLY A 124 9.45 2.34 2.94
C GLY A 124 8.78 2.98 4.15
N LEU A 125 7.68 3.76 3.99
CA LEU A 125 6.88 4.31 5.09
C LEU A 125 5.85 3.30 5.67
N GLY A 126 5.84 2.06 5.20
CA GLY A 126 4.86 1.06 5.64
C GLY A 126 3.47 1.22 4.99
N LEU A 127 3.30 2.13 4.03
CA LEU A 127 2.00 2.44 3.42
C LEU A 127 1.38 1.23 2.71
N GLY A 128 2.16 0.43 1.99
CA GLY A 128 1.65 -0.79 1.35
C GLY A 128 1.02 -1.75 2.36
N ARG A 129 1.68 -1.97 3.50
CA ARG A 129 1.14 -2.79 4.60
C ARG A 129 -0.13 -2.19 5.20
N ARG A 130 -0.21 -0.87 5.33
CA ARG A 130 -1.38 -0.17 5.84
C ARG A 130 -2.57 -0.32 4.90
N ILE A 131 -2.36 -0.20 3.58
CA ILE A 131 -3.40 -0.42 2.56
C ILE A 131 -3.91 -1.87 2.62
N VAL A 132 -3.00 -2.85 2.62
CA VAL A 132 -3.36 -4.28 2.67
C VAL A 132 -4.16 -4.59 3.93
N ARG A 133 -3.73 -4.14 5.11
CA ARG A 133 -4.46 -4.33 6.38
C ARG A 133 -5.86 -3.71 6.36
N GLU A 134 -6.01 -2.53 5.77
CA GLU A 134 -7.33 -1.90 5.66
C GLU A 134 -8.24 -2.70 4.74
N LEU A 135 -7.72 -3.22 3.61
CA LEU A 135 -8.48 -4.11 2.72
C LEU A 135 -8.86 -5.43 3.41
N GLU A 136 -7.94 -6.03 4.19
CA GLU A 136 -8.22 -7.22 5.01
C GLU A 136 -9.35 -6.94 6.03
N ARG A 137 -9.29 -5.80 6.72
CA ARG A 137 -10.32 -5.40 7.67
C ARG A 137 -11.68 -5.24 6.97
N ARG A 138 -11.72 -4.56 5.81
CA ARG A 138 -12.96 -4.40 5.02
C ARG A 138 -13.49 -5.74 4.51
N ALA A 139 -12.62 -6.68 4.14
CA ALA A 139 -13.02 -8.02 3.73
C ALA A 139 -13.67 -8.78 4.91
N ALA A 140 -13.06 -8.72 6.11
CA ALA A 140 -13.61 -9.32 7.32
C ALA A 140 -14.96 -8.70 7.73
N ASP A 141 -15.08 -7.35 7.66
CA ASP A 141 -16.33 -6.63 7.93
C ASP A 141 -17.46 -7.04 6.96
N ALA A 142 -17.09 -7.36 5.70
CA ALA A 142 -18.02 -7.90 4.70
C ALA A 142 -18.34 -9.39 4.87
N GLY A 143 -17.75 -10.05 5.89
CA GLY A 143 -18.01 -11.45 6.23
C GLY A 143 -17.12 -12.46 5.52
N ALA A 144 -16.06 -12.03 4.82
CA ALA A 144 -15.11 -12.94 4.21
C ALA A 144 -14.25 -13.63 5.30
N ASP A 145 -14.03 -14.93 5.13
CA ASP A 145 -13.15 -15.73 6.02
C ASP A 145 -11.73 -15.87 5.46
N LEU A 146 -11.56 -15.56 4.17
CA LEU A 146 -10.31 -15.72 3.44
C LEU A 146 -10.12 -14.55 2.47
N VAL A 147 -8.91 -14.03 2.40
CA VAL A 147 -8.48 -13.09 1.37
C VAL A 147 -7.38 -13.72 0.52
N ARG A 148 -7.47 -13.49 -0.79
CA ARG A 148 -6.49 -13.97 -1.78
C ARG A 148 -6.01 -12.84 -2.67
N LEU A 149 -4.89 -13.05 -3.31
CA LEU A 149 -4.32 -12.14 -4.32
C LEU A 149 -3.36 -12.89 -5.22
N ASP A 150 -3.08 -12.32 -6.36
CA ASP A 150 -2.00 -12.76 -7.25
C ASP A 150 -0.98 -11.65 -7.50
N THR A 151 0.23 -12.01 -7.92
CA THR A 151 1.30 -11.06 -8.25
C THR A 151 2.32 -11.67 -9.22
N ASN A 152 3.20 -10.81 -9.74
CA ASN A 152 4.26 -11.19 -10.65
C ASN A 152 5.58 -11.34 -9.91
N ASP A 153 6.47 -12.23 -10.37
CA ASP A 153 7.80 -12.47 -9.81
C ASP A 153 8.74 -11.25 -9.91
N SER A 154 8.53 -10.37 -10.89
CA SER A 154 9.26 -9.09 -10.99
C SER A 154 8.92 -8.08 -9.87
N LEU A 155 7.84 -8.32 -9.11
CA LEU A 155 7.38 -7.46 -8.02
C LEU A 155 7.87 -8.00 -6.66
N THR A 156 9.18 -8.08 -6.48
CA THR A 156 9.82 -8.68 -5.31
C THR A 156 9.42 -8.02 -4.00
N GLU A 157 9.20 -6.70 -4.00
CA GLU A 157 8.77 -5.93 -2.83
C GLU A 157 7.32 -6.29 -2.42
N ALA A 158 6.45 -6.56 -3.40
CA ALA A 158 5.08 -6.99 -3.15
C ALA A 158 5.05 -8.41 -2.56
N ILE A 159 5.85 -9.32 -3.12
CA ILE A 159 5.99 -10.69 -2.60
C ILE A 159 6.47 -10.67 -1.15
N GLN A 160 7.49 -9.85 -0.84
CA GLN A 160 7.98 -9.70 0.54
C GLN A 160 6.92 -9.10 1.47
N LEU A 161 6.17 -8.11 0.98
CA LEU A 161 5.06 -7.51 1.74
C LEU A 161 4.03 -8.57 2.11
N TYR A 162 3.56 -9.37 1.16
CA TYR A 162 2.54 -10.38 1.41
C TYR A 162 3.05 -11.48 2.35
N ARG A 163 4.22 -12.06 2.10
CA ARG A 163 4.82 -13.06 3.00
C ARG A 163 4.98 -12.54 4.44
N SER A 164 5.49 -11.32 4.60
CA SER A 164 5.66 -10.71 5.94
C SER A 164 4.35 -10.22 6.56
N SER A 165 3.25 -10.23 5.82
CA SER A 165 1.90 -9.93 6.30
C SER A 165 1.08 -11.18 6.62
N GLY A 166 1.69 -12.37 6.56
CA GLY A 166 1.06 -13.65 6.94
C GLY A 166 0.29 -14.33 5.80
N TYR A 167 0.57 -13.95 4.56
CA TYR A 167 0.06 -14.69 3.40
C TYR A 167 0.89 -15.93 3.12
N HIS A 168 0.21 -16.99 2.74
CA HIS A 168 0.80 -18.25 2.31
C HIS A 168 0.59 -18.44 0.81
N GLU A 169 1.59 -18.99 0.14
CA GLU A 169 1.49 -19.29 -1.29
C GLU A 169 0.53 -20.46 -1.51
N ILE A 170 -0.33 -20.34 -2.53
CA ILE A 170 -1.36 -21.30 -2.89
C ILE A 170 -1.28 -21.63 -4.38
N PRO A 171 -1.90 -22.73 -4.86
CA PRO A 171 -2.06 -22.97 -6.28
C PRO A 171 -2.82 -21.85 -7.00
N ALA A 172 -2.58 -21.70 -8.32
CA ALA A 172 -3.30 -20.74 -9.14
C ALA A 172 -4.84 -20.94 -9.03
N TYR A 173 -5.54 -19.86 -8.79
CA TYR A 173 -7.00 -19.84 -8.71
C TYR A 173 -7.67 -19.10 -9.86
N ASN A 174 -6.88 -18.52 -10.75
CA ASN A 174 -7.31 -17.79 -11.95
C ASN A 174 -6.29 -17.98 -13.09
N ASP A 175 -6.68 -17.57 -14.28
CA ASP A 175 -5.86 -17.64 -15.50
C ASP A 175 -5.22 -16.27 -15.82
N ASN A 176 -4.85 -15.47 -14.80
CA ASN A 176 -4.17 -14.20 -15.02
C ASN A 176 -2.81 -14.42 -15.69
N PRO A 177 -2.61 -14.00 -16.95
CA PRO A 177 -1.38 -14.29 -17.70
C PRO A 177 -0.13 -13.63 -17.10
N TYR A 178 -0.32 -12.60 -16.30
CA TYR A 178 0.76 -11.87 -15.65
C TYR A 178 1.14 -12.44 -14.28
N ALA A 179 0.29 -13.27 -13.66
CA ALA A 179 0.56 -13.85 -12.35
C ALA A 179 1.61 -14.96 -12.44
N ARG A 180 2.46 -15.02 -11.42
CA ARG A 180 3.43 -16.09 -11.19
C ARG A 180 3.36 -16.62 -9.76
N HIS A 181 2.74 -15.84 -8.85
CA HIS A 181 2.53 -16.17 -7.46
C HIS A 181 1.09 -15.90 -7.06
N TRP A 182 0.49 -16.83 -6.34
CA TRP A 182 -0.86 -16.72 -5.77
C TRP A 182 -0.75 -16.89 -4.27
N PHE A 183 -1.38 -16.02 -3.52
CA PHE A 183 -1.32 -15.97 -2.08
C PHE A 183 -2.71 -15.94 -1.47
N ALA A 184 -2.84 -16.53 -0.27
CA ALA A 184 -4.04 -16.40 0.54
C ALA A 184 -3.68 -16.23 2.01
N LYS A 185 -4.62 -15.62 2.75
CA LYS A 185 -4.54 -15.43 4.19
C LYS A 185 -5.92 -15.59 4.80
N PRO A 186 -6.10 -16.50 5.80
CA PRO A 186 -7.30 -16.56 6.60
C PRO A 186 -7.50 -15.25 7.38
N LEU A 187 -8.73 -14.74 7.38
CA LEU A 187 -9.11 -13.59 8.19
C LEU A 187 -9.65 -14.09 9.52
N ILE A 188 -9.02 -13.65 10.61
CA ILE A 188 -9.52 -13.93 11.95
C ILE A 188 -10.70 -13.00 12.16
N LYS A 189 -11.90 -13.58 12.38
CA LYS A 189 -13.01 -12.81 12.91
C LYS A 189 -12.66 -12.46 14.35
N ASP A 190 -12.51 -11.16 14.64
CA ASP A 190 -12.56 -10.73 16.03
C ASP A 190 -13.93 -11.13 16.55
N ASP A 191 -13.98 -12.15 17.42
CA ASP A 191 -15.18 -12.53 18.14
C ASP A 191 -15.60 -11.35 19.05
N ALA A 192 -16.33 -10.40 18.47
CA ALA A 192 -17.02 -9.35 19.21
C ALA A 192 -18.24 -9.93 19.97
N SER A 193 -18.07 -11.12 20.54
CA SER A 193 -19.06 -11.79 21.39
C SER A 193 -18.46 -12.06 22.76
N GLY A 194 -18.24 -10.96 23.49
CA GLY A 194 -17.73 -11.09 24.85
C GLY A 194 -17.86 -9.79 25.63
N ARG A 195 -19.10 -9.28 25.81
CA ARG A 195 -19.68 -8.77 27.06
C ARG A 195 -20.98 -8.02 26.83
#